data_be2d9aea41041bea6f0921c399124739
#
_entry.id   be2d9aea41041bea6f0921c399124739
#
_cell.length_a   1.000
_cell.length_b   1.000
_cell.length_c   1.000
_cell.angle_alpha   90.00
_cell.angle_beta   90.00
_cell.angle_gamma   90.00
#
_symmetry.space_group_name_H-M   'P 1'
#
loop_
_entity.id
_entity.type
_entity.pdbx_description
1 polymer ?
#
loop_
_entity_poly.entity_id
_entity_poly.type
_entity_poly.pdbx_seq_one_letter_code
_entity_poly.pdbx_strand_id
1 'polypeptide(L)'
;LNAYRAIDRELVERYMRREVEIPVPVRKATAFICGLGYYELYINGRKVGDRVMDPLFTDYDKRVVYATYDVTDYFSTGSNAFGILLGNGWYSLPTRDVFGMHDANWHTPPKVRLNVVVEYESGVRDVIVTDRTWKWGHGEIVYNSVRSGETIDHTKSVHGWNEPGFCDSLWRNVCHVPA
;
A
#
# COMPACT_ATOMS: atom_id res chain seq x y z
N LEU A 1 -6.80 19.11 -22.73
CA LEU A 1 -8.12 18.95 -22.08
C LEU A 1 -8.44 17.50 -21.73
N ASN A 2 -7.92 16.50 -22.46
CA ASN A 2 -8.16 15.09 -22.19
C ASN A 2 -7.31 14.47 -21.07
N ALA A 3 -6.13 15.02 -20.78
CA ALA A 3 -5.28 14.58 -19.67
C ALA A 3 -5.94 14.85 -18.30
N TYR A 4 -6.69 15.92 -18.18
CA TYR A 4 -7.39 16.29 -16.94
C TYR A 4 -8.53 15.31 -16.58
N ARG A 5 -9.22 14.74 -17.56
CA ARG A 5 -10.28 13.75 -17.33
C ARG A 5 -9.78 12.36 -16.96
N ALA A 6 -8.55 12.02 -17.34
CA ALA A 6 -7.92 10.77 -16.90
C ALA A 6 -7.46 10.84 -15.43
N ILE A 7 -7.03 12.03 -14.97
CA ILE A 7 -6.63 12.29 -13.60
C ILE A 7 -7.83 12.17 -12.64
N ASP A 8 -9.00 12.67 -13.01
CA ASP A 8 -10.20 12.67 -12.17
C ASP A 8 -10.71 11.26 -11.78
N ARG A 9 -10.29 10.21 -12.47
CA ARG A 9 -10.73 8.83 -12.19
C ARG A 9 -9.85 8.07 -11.20
N GLU A 10 -8.70 8.61 -10.83
CA GLU A 10 -7.69 7.92 -9.99
C GLU A 10 -7.37 8.65 -8.68
N LEU A 11 -8.19 9.59 -8.28
CA LEU A 11 -7.96 10.41 -7.07
C LEU A 11 -8.28 9.69 -5.77
N VAL A 12 -8.90 8.53 -5.86
CA VAL A 12 -9.29 7.71 -4.72
C VAL A 12 -8.11 6.91 -4.19
N GLU A 13 -8.11 6.68 -2.92
CA GLU A 13 -7.15 5.80 -2.28
C GLU A 13 -7.41 4.34 -2.63
N ARG A 14 -6.35 3.54 -2.66
CA ARG A 14 -6.40 2.13 -3.04
C ARG A 14 -6.17 1.28 -1.81
N TYR A 15 -7.17 0.48 -1.48
CA TYR A 15 -7.12 -0.54 -0.45
C TYR A 15 -6.63 -1.83 -1.09
N MET A 16 -5.43 -2.27 -0.74
CA MET A 16 -4.81 -3.46 -1.30
C MET A 16 -4.68 -4.51 -0.21
N ARG A 17 -5.00 -5.77 -0.50
CA ARG A 17 -4.89 -6.85 0.47
C ARG A 17 -4.40 -8.16 -0.12
N ARG A 18 -3.84 -8.98 0.75
CA ARG A 18 -3.55 -10.40 0.50
C ARG A 18 -3.66 -11.17 1.79
N GLU A 19 -4.26 -12.34 1.72
CA GLU A 19 -4.26 -13.31 2.80
C GLU A 19 -3.23 -14.39 2.55
N VAL A 20 -2.52 -14.81 3.58
CA VAL A 20 -1.46 -15.81 3.52
C VAL A 20 -1.55 -16.77 4.70
N GLU A 21 -1.12 -18.01 4.50
CA GLU A 21 -1.04 -19.00 5.56
C GLU A 21 0.37 -19.02 6.17
N ILE A 22 0.47 -18.92 7.48
CA ILE A 22 1.70 -19.06 8.24
C ILE A 22 1.68 -20.43 8.94
N PRO A 23 2.47 -21.41 8.45
CA PRO A 23 2.29 -22.81 8.84
C PRO A 23 2.80 -23.13 10.24
N VAL A 24 3.77 -22.35 10.75
CA VAL A 24 4.40 -22.59 12.06
C VAL A 24 4.78 -21.25 12.70
N PRO A 25 5.08 -21.22 14.02
CA PRO A 25 5.42 -19.99 14.71
C PRO A 25 6.57 -19.21 14.06
N VAL A 26 6.41 -17.91 13.99
CA VAL A 26 7.40 -16.97 13.44
C VAL A 26 8.40 -16.60 14.53
N ARG A 27 9.69 -16.83 14.25
CA ARG A 27 10.79 -16.40 15.12
C ARG A 27 11.15 -14.94 14.90
N LYS A 28 11.15 -14.52 13.63
CA LYS A 28 11.46 -13.16 13.23
C LYS A 28 10.79 -12.83 11.89
N ALA A 29 10.23 -11.64 11.77
CA ALA A 29 9.74 -11.15 10.50
C ALA A 29 10.14 -9.68 10.30
N THR A 30 10.64 -9.38 9.09
CA THR A 30 11.06 -8.01 8.71
C THR A 30 10.38 -7.61 7.42
N ALA A 31 9.65 -6.52 7.45
CA ALA A 31 8.99 -5.92 6.29
C ALA A 31 9.87 -4.82 5.69
N PHE A 32 10.00 -4.84 4.36
CA PHE A 32 10.64 -3.80 3.56
C PHE A 32 9.58 -3.27 2.60
N ILE A 33 9.18 -2.01 2.74
CA ILE A 33 8.12 -1.42 1.94
C ILE A 33 8.57 -0.11 1.30
N CYS A 34 8.29 0.02 -0.01
CA CYS A 34 8.52 1.22 -0.80
C CYS A 34 7.22 1.62 -1.47
N GLY A 35 6.71 2.82 -1.18
CA GLY A 35 5.59 3.43 -1.88
C GLY A 35 6.07 4.52 -2.83
N LEU A 36 5.58 4.49 -4.06
CA LEU A 36 5.53 5.65 -4.94
C LEU A 36 4.12 6.23 -4.82
N GLY A 37 3.97 7.18 -3.95
CA GLY A 37 2.78 7.62 -3.26
C GLY A 37 2.97 7.44 -1.76
N TYR A 38 1.99 7.78 -0.94
CA TYR A 38 2.04 7.50 0.50
C TYR A 38 1.32 6.18 0.81
N TYR A 39 1.81 5.44 1.79
CA TYR A 39 1.20 4.19 2.20
C TYR A 39 1.01 4.11 3.71
N GLU A 40 0.05 3.29 4.10
CA GLU A 40 -0.03 2.70 5.43
C GLU A 40 -0.06 1.18 5.28
N LEU A 41 0.79 0.49 6.04
CA LEU A 41 0.84 -0.98 6.07
C LEU A 41 0.07 -1.49 7.29
N TYR A 42 -0.72 -2.51 7.08
CA TYR A 42 -1.47 -3.23 8.11
C TYR A 42 -1.16 -4.72 8.04
N ILE A 43 -1.12 -5.38 9.19
CA ILE A 43 -1.08 -6.84 9.30
C ILE A 43 -2.09 -7.24 10.36
N ASN A 44 -3.03 -8.11 10.01
CA ASN A 44 -4.09 -8.60 10.88
C ASN A 44 -4.89 -7.46 11.56
N GLY A 45 -5.30 -6.47 10.77
CA GLY A 45 -6.06 -5.30 11.26
C GLY A 45 -5.23 -4.25 12.01
N ARG A 46 -3.96 -4.53 12.34
CA ARG A 46 -3.10 -3.64 13.11
C ARG A 46 -2.17 -2.84 12.19
N LYS A 47 -2.16 -1.52 12.34
CA LYS A 47 -1.22 -0.65 11.62
C LYS A 47 0.23 -0.98 12.03
N VAL A 48 1.12 -1.07 11.04
CA VAL A 48 2.55 -1.28 11.24
C VAL A 48 3.25 0.07 11.40
N GLY A 49 3.84 0.26 12.58
CA GLY A 49 4.50 1.52 12.94
C GLY A 49 3.52 2.67 13.19
N ASP A 50 4.07 3.85 13.45
CA ASP A 50 3.35 5.07 13.81
C ASP A 50 3.53 6.20 12.80
N ARG A 51 4.28 5.93 11.71
CA ARG A 51 4.57 6.93 10.70
C ARG A 51 3.34 7.28 9.88
N VAL A 52 3.30 8.53 9.43
CA VAL A 52 2.32 9.06 8.49
C VAL A 52 3.07 9.70 7.32
N MET A 53 2.45 9.72 6.14
CA MET A 53 3.03 10.26 4.91
C MET A 53 4.39 9.62 4.54
N ASP A 54 4.50 8.32 4.72
CA ASP A 54 5.68 7.53 4.34
C ASP A 54 5.55 7.01 2.88
N PRO A 55 6.62 6.90 2.11
CA PRO A 55 8.01 7.22 2.41
C PRO A 55 8.33 8.71 2.19
N LEU A 56 9.53 9.09 2.64
CA LEU A 56 10.07 10.43 2.40
C LEU A 56 10.12 10.76 0.90
N PHE A 57 9.73 11.98 0.55
CA PHE A 57 9.88 12.51 -0.81
C PHE A 57 11.36 12.52 -1.26
N THR A 58 11.60 12.09 -2.49
CA THR A 58 12.92 12.09 -3.13
C THR A 58 12.80 12.54 -4.58
N ASP A 59 13.94 12.75 -5.23
CA ASP A 59 13.99 12.88 -6.69
C ASP A 59 13.77 11.48 -7.30
N TYR A 60 12.53 11.22 -7.71
CA TYR A 60 12.10 9.90 -8.19
C TYR A 60 12.77 9.45 -9.49
N ASP A 61 13.36 10.37 -10.26
CA ASP A 61 14.18 10.02 -11.42
C ASP A 61 15.55 9.45 -11.03
N LYS A 62 15.98 9.68 -9.80
CA LYS A 62 17.31 9.24 -9.32
C LYS A 62 17.25 8.12 -8.32
N ARG A 63 16.31 8.16 -7.40
CA ARG A 63 16.16 7.12 -6.36
C ARG A 63 14.81 7.17 -5.69
N VAL A 64 14.42 6.03 -5.17
CA VAL A 64 13.32 5.86 -4.24
C VAL A 64 13.85 5.29 -2.93
N VAL A 65 13.16 5.57 -1.83
CA VAL A 65 13.51 5.05 -0.51
C VAL A 65 12.49 4.00 -0.08
N TYR A 66 12.90 3.11 0.78
CA TYR A 66 12.03 2.14 1.43
C TYR A 66 12.15 2.27 2.96
N ALA A 67 11.11 1.86 3.65
CA ALA A 67 11.11 1.74 5.09
C ALA A 67 11.24 0.28 5.50
N THR A 68 11.84 0.07 6.68
CA THR A 68 12.01 -1.26 7.27
C THR A 68 11.32 -1.28 8.62
N TYR A 69 10.53 -2.36 8.87
CA TYR A 69 9.82 -2.57 10.12
C TYR A 69 10.08 -3.98 10.65
N ASP A 70 10.28 -4.10 11.95
CA ASP A 70 10.13 -5.39 12.63
C ASP A 70 8.62 -5.65 12.77
N VAL A 71 8.17 -6.74 12.18
CA VAL A 71 6.76 -7.14 12.17
C VAL A 71 6.54 -8.51 12.83
N THR A 72 7.50 -8.97 13.62
CA THR A 72 7.47 -10.29 14.24
C THR A 72 6.19 -10.52 15.05
N ASP A 73 5.81 -9.55 15.89
CA ASP A 73 4.65 -9.65 16.79
C ASP A 73 3.29 -9.43 16.11
N TYR A 74 3.29 -9.27 14.78
CA TYR A 74 2.06 -9.11 14.02
C TYR A 74 1.50 -10.43 13.51
N PHE A 75 2.30 -11.50 13.48
CA PHE A 75 1.92 -12.79 12.93
C PHE A 75 1.39 -13.76 13.97
N SER A 76 0.47 -14.59 13.55
CA SER A 76 0.03 -15.79 14.25
C SER A 76 0.14 -16.99 13.32
N THR A 77 0.21 -18.21 13.87
CA THR A 77 0.09 -19.44 13.08
C THR A 77 -1.32 -19.50 12.49
N GLY A 78 -1.43 -19.92 11.23
CA GLY A 78 -2.68 -19.96 10.49
C GLY A 78 -2.83 -18.76 9.54
N SER A 79 -4.04 -18.37 9.26
CA SER A 79 -4.35 -17.30 8.31
C SER A 79 -3.95 -15.93 8.84
N ASN A 80 -3.25 -15.16 8.00
CA ASN A 80 -2.82 -13.79 8.27
C ASN A 80 -3.16 -12.92 7.07
N ALA A 81 -3.59 -11.68 7.31
CA ALA A 81 -3.94 -10.74 6.26
C ALA A 81 -3.00 -9.54 6.25
N PHE A 82 -2.53 -9.19 5.07
CA PHE A 82 -1.86 -7.92 4.79
C PHE A 82 -2.86 -6.93 4.22
N GLY A 83 -2.76 -5.69 4.65
CA GLY A 83 -3.46 -4.55 4.08
C GLY A 83 -2.48 -3.43 3.76
N ILE A 84 -2.62 -2.80 2.60
CA ILE A 84 -1.90 -1.58 2.24
C ILE A 84 -2.92 -0.55 1.80
N LEU A 85 -2.95 0.57 2.50
CA LEU A 85 -3.66 1.75 2.07
C LEU A 85 -2.67 2.59 1.26
N LEU A 86 -2.97 2.86 -0.02
CA LEU A 86 -2.05 3.52 -0.94
C LEU A 86 -2.65 4.80 -1.49
N GLY A 87 -2.15 5.93 -1.03
CA GLY A 87 -2.54 7.27 -1.45
C GLY A 87 -1.64 7.84 -2.56
N ASN A 88 -2.03 8.99 -3.09
CA ASN A 88 -1.35 9.62 -4.23
C ASN A 88 0.02 10.20 -3.86
N GLY A 89 0.16 10.84 -2.67
CA GLY A 89 1.39 11.48 -2.24
C GLY A 89 1.90 12.54 -3.22
N TRP A 90 3.21 12.79 -3.19
CA TRP A 90 3.88 13.66 -4.15
C TRP A 90 4.09 13.00 -5.52
N TYR A 91 4.18 11.69 -5.56
CA TYR A 91 4.46 10.93 -6.78
C TYR A 91 3.31 11.02 -7.79
N SER A 92 2.07 11.00 -7.32
CA SER A 92 0.87 11.06 -8.15
C SER A 92 0.02 12.28 -7.77
N LEU A 93 0.65 13.47 -7.72
CA LEU A 93 -0.02 14.70 -7.28
C LEU A 93 -1.18 15.05 -8.23
N PRO A 94 -2.43 15.03 -7.76
CA PRO A 94 -3.59 15.22 -8.64
C PRO A 94 -3.85 16.68 -8.99
N THR A 95 -3.19 17.62 -8.31
CA THR A 95 -3.42 19.05 -8.44
C THR A 95 -2.20 19.76 -9.02
N ARG A 96 -2.44 20.83 -9.77
CA ARG A 96 -1.35 21.69 -10.22
C ARG A 96 -0.69 22.36 -9.02
N ASP A 97 0.61 22.46 -9.07
CA ASP A 97 1.41 23.20 -8.11
C ASP A 97 2.38 24.16 -8.79
N VAL A 98 2.93 25.06 -7.98
CA VAL A 98 3.88 26.09 -8.44
C VAL A 98 5.26 25.53 -8.79
N PHE A 99 5.55 24.27 -8.43
CA PHE A 99 6.82 23.61 -8.69
C PHE A 99 6.79 22.73 -9.94
N GLY A 100 5.65 22.62 -10.62
CA GLY A 100 5.49 21.81 -11.82
C GLY A 100 5.54 20.30 -11.58
N MET A 101 5.39 19.81 -10.36
CA MET A 101 5.48 18.37 -10.05
C MET A 101 4.39 17.53 -10.74
N HIS A 102 3.25 18.15 -11.07
CA HIS A 102 2.18 17.51 -11.83
C HIS A 102 2.56 17.20 -13.30
N ASP A 103 3.59 17.86 -13.83
CA ASP A 103 4.12 17.65 -15.19
C ASP A 103 5.46 16.87 -15.17
N ALA A 104 5.86 16.33 -14.01
CA ALA A 104 7.09 15.57 -13.89
C ALA A 104 7.06 14.25 -14.69
N ASN A 105 8.18 13.86 -15.27
CA ASN A 105 8.29 12.66 -16.11
C ASN A 105 7.90 11.37 -15.38
N TRP A 106 8.11 11.32 -14.08
CA TRP A 106 7.77 10.18 -13.22
C TRP A 106 6.31 10.16 -12.77
N HIS A 107 5.53 11.21 -13.04
CA HIS A 107 4.13 11.31 -12.62
C HIS A 107 3.25 10.23 -13.27
N THR A 108 2.87 9.24 -12.49
CA THR A 108 1.99 8.12 -12.90
C THR A 108 1.11 7.72 -11.70
N PRO A 109 0.12 6.81 -11.87
CA PRO A 109 -0.60 6.25 -10.73
C PRO A 109 0.33 5.68 -9.66
N PRO A 110 -0.02 5.81 -8.36
CA PRO A 110 0.83 5.36 -7.28
C PRO A 110 1.09 3.85 -7.34
N LYS A 111 2.24 3.44 -6.86
CA LYS A 111 2.73 2.06 -6.88
C LYS A 111 3.27 1.70 -5.51
N VAL A 112 3.27 0.42 -5.18
CA VAL A 112 3.87 -0.07 -3.94
C VAL A 112 4.57 -1.39 -4.15
N ARG A 113 5.68 -1.58 -3.45
CA ARG A 113 6.40 -2.85 -3.33
C ARG A 113 6.61 -3.18 -1.86
N LEU A 114 6.16 -4.36 -1.47
CA LEU A 114 6.39 -4.93 -0.15
C LEU A 114 7.12 -6.25 -0.30
N ASN A 115 8.17 -6.44 0.51
CA ASN A 115 8.81 -7.73 0.74
C ASN A 115 8.83 -7.96 2.26
N VAL A 116 8.32 -9.10 2.71
CA VAL A 116 8.40 -9.51 4.11
C VAL A 116 9.20 -10.80 4.20
N VAL A 117 10.36 -10.72 4.82
CA VAL A 117 11.18 -11.90 5.11
C VAL A 117 10.70 -12.48 6.44
N VAL A 118 10.20 -13.69 6.40
CA VAL A 118 9.71 -14.43 7.57
C VAL A 118 10.69 -15.57 7.87
N GLU A 119 11.18 -15.61 9.09
CA GLU A 119 12.02 -16.67 9.60
C GLU A 119 11.27 -17.43 10.69
N TYR A 120 11.07 -18.71 10.47
CA TYR A 120 10.35 -19.58 11.39
C TYR A 120 11.24 -20.13 12.49
N GLU A 121 10.63 -20.61 13.58
CA GLU A 121 11.39 -21.29 14.65
C GLU A 121 12.14 -22.53 14.16
N SER A 122 11.66 -23.15 13.09
CA SER A 122 12.34 -24.27 12.42
C SER A 122 13.63 -23.86 11.69
N GLY A 123 13.94 -22.55 11.57
CA GLY A 123 15.06 -22.04 10.80
C GLY A 123 14.78 -21.87 9.30
N VAL A 124 13.65 -22.33 8.82
CA VAL A 124 13.21 -22.11 7.44
C VAL A 124 12.85 -20.63 7.24
N ARG A 125 13.08 -20.12 6.04
CA ARG A 125 12.74 -18.75 5.65
C ARG A 125 11.80 -18.74 4.45
N ASP A 126 10.83 -17.85 4.52
CA ASP A 126 9.93 -17.50 3.43
C ASP A 126 9.98 -16.00 3.11
N VAL A 127 9.59 -15.63 1.90
CA VAL A 127 9.46 -14.24 1.49
C VAL A 127 8.08 -13.99 0.91
N ILE A 128 7.30 -13.17 1.59
CA ILE A 128 5.99 -12.72 1.11
C ILE A 128 6.22 -11.42 0.35
N VAL A 129 5.75 -11.34 -0.89
CA VAL A 129 5.96 -10.18 -1.78
C VAL A 129 4.66 -9.65 -2.34
N THR A 130 4.65 -8.39 -2.76
CA THR A 130 3.57 -7.88 -3.63
C THR A 130 3.68 -8.51 -5.01
N ASP A 131 2.66 -9.23 -5.40
CA ASP A 131 2.53 -9.92 -6.68
C ASP A 131 1.08 -9.90 -7.18
N ARG A 132 0.79 -10.59 -8.28
CA ARG A 132 -0.55 -10.63 -8.88
C ARG A 132 -1.62 -11.35 -8.06
N THR A 133 -1.27 -11.97 -6.95
CA THR A 133 -2.23 -12.59 -6.02
C THR A 133 -2.88 -11.58 -5.10
N TRP A 134 -2.28 -10.40 -4.97
CA TRP A 134 -2.90 -9.29 -4.24
C TRP A 134 -4.14 -8.79 -4.96
N LYS A 135 -5.08 -8.31 -4.18
CA LYS A 135 -6.30 -7.68 -4.65
C LYS A 135 -6.39 -6.25 -4.19
N TRP A 136 -7.17 -5.47 -4.90
CA TRP A 136 -7.40 -4.07 -4.56
C TRP A 136 -8.84 -3.66 -4.78
N GLY A 137 -9.29 -2.70 -4.00
CA GLY A 137 -10.60 -2.07 -4.09
C GLY A 137 -10.53 -0.62 -3.62
N HIS A 138 -11.66 0.04 -3.65
CA HIS A 138 -11.84 1.37 -3.08
C HIS A 138 -12.54 1.28 -1.73
N GLY A 139 -12.30 2.28 -0.89
CA GLY A 139 -12.95 2.43 0.39
C GLY A 139 -13.49 3.85 0.58
N GLU A 140 -13.49 4.30 1.81
CA GLU A 140 -14.10 5.57 2.22
C GLU A 140 -13.32 6.83 1.81
N ILE A 141 -12.00 6.72 1.56
CA ILE A 141 -11.19 7.86 1.12
C ILE A 141 -11.37 8.03 -0.39
N VAL A 142 -12.26 8.94 -0.77
CA VAL A 142 -12.66 9.15 -2.17
C VAL A 142 -11.85 10.21 -2.89
N TYR A 143 -11.02 10.93 -2.16
CA TYR A 143 -10.05 11.89 -2.67
C TYR A 143 -8.91 12.03 -1.67
N ASN A 144 -7.67 12.08 -2.14
CA ASN A 144 -6.53 12.46 -1.31
C ASN A 144 -5.50 13.25 -2.12
N SER A 145 -4.93 14.27 -1.47
CA SER A 145 -3.90 15.13 -2.04
C SER A 145 -3.07 15.75 -0.93
N VAL A 146 -1.76 15.77 -1.11
CA VAL A 146 -0.83 16.40 -0.15
C VAL A 146 -1.16 17.87 0.09
N ARG A 147 -1.73 18.55 -0.90
CA ARG A 147 -2.03 19.99 -0.81
C ARG A 147 -3.46 20.30 -0.45
N SER A 148 -4.39 19.42 -0.80
CA SER A 148 -5.83 19.70 -0.65
C SER A 148 -6.50 18.84 0.42
N GLY A 149 -5.72 17.97 1.09
CA GLY A 149 -6.24 17.09 2.13
C GLY A 149 -7.01 15.90 1.56
N GLU A 150 -7.95 15.40 2.35
CA GLU A 150 -8.73 14.20 2.05
C GLU A 150 -10.23 14.47 2.10
N THR A 151 -10.97 13.73 1.29
CA THR A 151 -12.42 13.65 1.39
C THR A 151 -12.79 12.22 1.74
N ILE A 152 -13.53 12.07 2.84
CA ILE A 152 -13.95 10.77 3.36
C ILE A 152 -15.46 10.65 3.22
N ASP A 153 -15.90 9.54 2.62
CA ASP A 153 -17.31 9.15 2.50
C ASP A 153 -17.53 7.86 3.31
N HIS A 154 -17.96 8.00 4.54
CA HIS A 154 -18.16 6.87 5.46
C HIS A 154 -19.23 5.86 4.98
N THR A 155 -20.06 6.22 3.99
CA THR A 155 -20.99 5.25 3.39
C THR A 155 -20.28 4.16 2.58
N LYS A 156 -18.98 4.38 2.27
CA LYS A 156 -18.11 3.46 1.54
C LYS A 156 -17.09 2.75 2.43
N SER A 157 -17.23 2.86 3.75
CA SER A 157 -16.35 2.16 4.69
C SER A 157 -16.37 0.65 4.45
N VAL A 158 -15.20 0.05 4.43
CA VAL A 158 -15.02 -1.40 4.20
C VAL A 158 -14.40 -1.99 5.46
N HIS A 159 -15.27 -2.37 6.41
CA HIS A 159 -14.82 -2.90 7.69
C HIS A 159 -14.12 -4.26 7.54
N GLY A 160 -13.03 -4.48 8.27
CA GLY A 160 -12.29 -5.73 8.30
C GLY A 160 -11.49 -6.04 7.03
N TRP A 161 -11.36 -5.10 6.09
CA TRP A 161 -10.69 -5.33 4.81
C TRP A 161 -9.24 -5.80 4.94
N ASN A 162 -8.57 -5.48 6.03
CA ASN A 162 -7.19 -5.81 6.35
C ASN A 162 -7.06 -6.92 7.42
N GLU A 163 -8.15 -7.67 7.64
CA GLU A 163 -8.24 -8.78 8.58
C GLU A 163 -8.37 -10.12 7.85
N PRO A 164 -7.98 -11.25 8.46
CA PRO A 164 -8.22 -12.58 7.92
C PRO A 164 -9.71 -12.87 7.75
N GLY A 165 -10.05 -13.61 6.69
CA GLY A 165 -11.43 -14.04 6.41
C GLY A 165 -12.30 -12.99 5.70
N PHE A 166 -11.78 -11.82 5.37
CA PHE A 166 -12.54 -10.83 4.62
C PHE A 166 -12.86 -11.34 3.19
N CYS A 167 -14.12 -11.19 2.78
CA CYS A 167 -14.55 -11.59 1.44
C CYS A 167 -14.16 -10.54 0.38
N ASP A 168 -13.08 -10.78 -0.32
CA ASP A 168 -12.54 -9.94 -1.39
C ASP A 168 -12.91 -10.40 -2.82
N SER A 169 -13.98 -11.19 -2.96
CA SER A 169 -14.41 -11.76 -4.25
C SER A 169 -14.76 -10.72 -5.31
N LEU A 170 -15.20 -9.53 -4.90
CA LEU A 170 -15.52 -8.40 -5.78
C LEU A 170 -14.33 -7.50 -6.06
N TRP A 171 -13.20 -7.72 -5.39
CA TRP A 171 -12.00 -6.92 -5.58
C TRP A 171 -11.24 -7.39 -6.83
N ARG A 172 -10.49 -6.48 -7.43
CA ARG A 172 -9.70 -6.74 -8.64
C ARG A 172 -8.29 -7.18 -8.28
N ASN A 173 -7.69 -8.01 -9.12
CA ASN A 173 -6.27 -8.30 -8.96
C ASN A 173 -5.42 -7.07 -9.29
N VAL A 174 -4.33 -6.89 -8.56
CA VAL A 174 -3.36 -5.84 -8.85
C VAL A 174 -2.65 -6.08 -10.18
N CYS A 175 -2.21 -5.00 -10.82
CA CYS A 175 -1.37 -5.08 -12.00
C CYS A 175 0.11 -5.04 -11.58
N HIS A 176 0.89 -5.98 -12.12
CA HIS A 176 2.34 -5.89 -12.02
C HIS A 176 2.84 -4.81 -12.99
N VAL A 177 3.62 -3.87 -12.49
CA VAL A 177 4.27 -2.85 -13.30
C VAL A 177 5.78 -3.06 -13.25
N PRO A 178 6.50 -2.94 -14.38
CA PRO A 178 7.96 -3.03 -14.37
C PRO A 178 8.53 -1.90 -13.50
N ALA A 179 9.69 -2.20 -12.90
CA ALA A 179 10.46 -1.24 -12.11
C ALA A 179 11.09 -0.20 -13.01
#